data_dc8dab4c8460063ba0e612e4017687cd
#
_entry.id   dc8dab4c8460063ba0e612e4017687cd
#
_cell.length_a   1.000
_cell.length_b   1.000
_cell.length_c   1.000
_cell.angle_alpha   90.00
_cell.angle_beta   90.00
_cell.angle_gamma   90.00
#
_symmetry.space_group_name_H-M   'P 1'
#
loop_
_entity.id
_entity.type
_entity.pdbx_description
1 polymer ?
#
loop_
_entity_poly.entity_id
_entity_poly.type
_entity_poly.pdbx_seq_one_letter_code
_entity_poly.pdbx_strand_id
1 'polypeptide(L)'
;MTDETIAARESAAPFKLAGVSIDPGTSATIAIPVSNTATGLPASLYVRVLHGAKPGPCIFVSAAIHGDEIIGTAVIQRVLAKLDAETMAGTVLFLPVVNIFGFQQHSRYLPDRRDLNRSFPGSARGSLAAQLANKFLKEVICXCSLGIXIXXAAVXRYNLPQIRIAPXNERLRXLAMLFGAHAVIESPXRPGSLRDIARGEGVDMLLMEAGEALRFDELSVRCGVNGVLNVMAHLGMIQPHPEATSITLPARCRRAIWVRAPRGGLCLLQRTSGDAVKKGEVIGRVTGIFGDDAEEFRAPIDGIIIGHAVLPVVNQGDALVHIAEVMRFGDVEQRVDQITEALLNDRLLDEDELI
;
A
#
# COMPACT_ATOMS: atom_id res chain seq x y z
N MET A 1 34.47 32.44 1.21
CA MET A 1 34.14 31.03 0.89
C MET A 1 33.78 31.00 -0.57
N THR A 2 34.43 30.14 -1.33
CA THR A 2 34.21 30.05 -2.78
C THR A 2 32.91 29.32 -3.09
N ASP A 3 32.33 29.58 -4.23
CA ASP A 3 31.10 28.91 -4.70
C ASP A 3 31.23 27.39 -4.66
N GLU A 4 32.44 26.85 -4.89
CA GLU A 4 32.70 25.41 -4.81
C GLU A 4 32.50 24.86 -3.40
N THR A 5 32.83 25.64 -2.38
CA THR A 5 32.68 25.23 -0.96
C THR A 5 31.19 25.19 -0.56
N ILE A 6 30.38 26.10 -1.12
CA ILE A 6 28.95 26.16 -0.85
C ILE A 6 28.26 24.98 -1.57
N ALA A 7 28.60 24.73 -2.84
CA ALA A 7 28.05 23.61 -3.61
C ALA A 7 28.38 22.26 -2.96
N ALA A 8 29.59 22.09 -2.46
CA ALA A 8 30.01 20.86 -1.77
C ALA A 8 29.22 20.60 -0.49
N ARG A 9 28.76 21.67 0.18
CA ARG A 9 27.95 21.55 1.40
C ARG A 9 26.49 21.21 1.11
N GLU A 10 26.02 21.45 -0.11
CA GLU A 10 24.63 21.16 -0.53
C GLU A 10 24.49 19.78 -1.15
N SER A 11 25.59 19.09 -1.44
CA SER A 11 25.56 17.76 -2.04
C SER A 11 25.41 16.69 -0.96
N ALA A 12 24.64 15.63 -1.28
CA ALA A 12 24.51 14.47 -0.41
C ALA A 12 25.79 13.64 -0.37
N ALA A 13 26.02 12.92 0.73
CA ALA A 13 27.08 11.91 0.79
C ALA A 13 26.65 10.66 0.02
N PRO A 14 27.61 9.81 -0.45
CA PRO A 14 27.22 8.54 -1.05
C PRO A 14 26.37 7.70 -0.11
N PHE A 15 25.41 6.98 -0.68
CA PHE A 15 24.50 6.10 0.06
C PHE A 15 24.99 4.67 -0.04
N LYS A 16 25.01 3.94 1.06
CA LYS A 16 25.48 2.56 1.08
C LYS A 16 24.34 1.60 1.37
N LEU A 17 24.21 0.56 0.53
CA LEU A 17 23.22 -0.50 0.71
C LEU A 17 23.86 -1.84 0.36
N ALA A 18 23.82 -2.78 1.29
CA ALA A 18 24.34 -4.15 1.10
C ALA A 18 25.77 -4.15 0.52
N GLY A 19 26.63 -3.28 1.02
CA GLY A 19 28.02 -3.19 0.61
C GLY A 19 28.27 -2.43 -0.70
N VAL A 20 27.22 -1.91 -1.34
CA VAL A 20 27.35 -1.13 -2.58
C VAL A 20 27.21 0.35 -2.26
N SER A 21 28.11 1.18 -2.81
CA SER A 21 28.07 2.63 -2.66
C SER A 21 27.39 3.25 -3.88
N ILE A 22 26.44 4.15 -3.65
CA ILE A 22 25.65 4.79 -4.70
C ILE A 22 25.90 6.29 -4.60
N ASP A 23 26.38 6.89 -5.69
CA ASP A 23 26.73 8.31 -5.72
C ASP A 23 25.48 9.19 -5.71
N PRO A 24 25.57 10.41 -5.12
CA PRO A 24 24.45 11.35 -5.17
C PRO A 24 24.00 11.64 -6.60
N GLY A 25 22.71 11.80 -6.81
CA GLY A 25 22.13 12.10 -8.11
C GLY A 25 22.08 10.92 -9.06
N THR A 26 22.26 9.69 -8.55
CA THR A 26 22.26 8.48 -9.40
C THR A 26 21.27 7.44 -8.86
N SER A 27 21.03 6.42 -9.69
CA SER A 27 20.21 5.28 -9.29
C SER A 27 20.95 3.98 -9.57
N ALA A 28 20.58 2.93 -8.83
CA ALA A 28 21.16 1.60 -9.00
C ALA A 28 20.16 0.52 -8.57
N THR A 29 20.27 -0.64 -9.20
CA THR A 29 19.50 -1.81 -8.76
C THR A 29 20.45 -2.72 -7.98
N ILE A 30 20.08 -3.01 -6.74
CA ILE A 30 20.88 -3.83 -5.83
C ILE A 30 20.15 -5.14 -5.59
N ALA A 31 20.87 -6.26 -5.73
CA ALA A 31 20.36 -7.58 -5.38
C ALA A 31 20.89 -7.96 -3.99
N ILE A 32 20.00 -8.10 -3.03
CA ILE A 32 20.37 -8.48 -1.67
C ILE A 32 20.12 -9.99 -1.52
N PRO A 33 21.14 -10.84 -1.40
CA PRO A 33 20.91 -12.27 -1.28
C PRO A 33 20.15 -12.60 0.02
N VAL A 34 19.10 -13.39 -0.11
CA VAL A 34 18.27 -13.82 1.02
C VAL A 34 18.57 -15.25 1.41
N SER A 35 18.58 -16.15 0.41
CA SER A 35 18.68 -17.58 0.63
C SER A 35 19.10 -18.25 -0.68
N ASN A 36 19.41 -19.52 -0.64
CA ASN A 36 19.62 -20.34 -1.83
C ASN A 36 18.35 -21.15 -2.14
N THR A 37 18.03 -21.23 -3.42
CA THR A 37 16.94 -22.09 -3.87
C THR A 37 17.39 -23.55 -3.87
N ALA A 38 16.45 -24.46 -4.15
CA ALA A 38 16.73 -25.89 -4.24
C ALA A 38 17.77 -26.23 -5.33
N THR A 39 17.91 -25.37 -6.33
CA THR A 39 18.94 -25.56 -7.38
C THR A 39 20.30 -25.01 -6.99
N GLY A 40 20.44 -24.44 -5.77
CA GLY A 40 21.68 -23.86 -5.31
C GLY A 40 21.93 -22.43 -5.78
N LEU A 41 20.99 -21.85 -6.54
CA LEU A 41 21.11 -20.47 -7.00
C LEU A 41 20.59 -19.51 -5.93
N PRO A 42 21.18 -18.32 -5.81
CA PRO A 42 20.71 -17.36 -4.82
C PRO A 42 19.32 -16.82 -5.16
N ALA A 43 18.48 -16.66 -4.15
CA ALA A 43 17.25 -15.90 -4.21
C ALA A 43 17.52 -14.55 -3.59
N SER A 44 17.18 -13.47 -4.29
CA SER A 44 17.56 -12.12 -3.88
C SER A 44 16.34 -11.21 -3.78
N LEU A 45 16.42 -10.28 -2.83
CA LEU A 45 15.50 -9.16 -2.72
C LEU A 45 16.09 -8.03 -3.59
N TYR A 46 15.33 -7.60 -4.59
CA TYR A 46 15.80 -6.57 -5.52
C TYR A 46 15.31 -5.21 -5.09
N VAL A 47 16.25 -4.26 -4.97
CA VAL A 47 15.97 -2.90 -4.53
C VAL A 47 16.47 -1.94 -5.60
N ARG A 48 15.59 -1.10 -6.15
CA ARG A 48 15.99 0.03 -6.97
C ARG A 48 16.19 1.21 -6.03
N VAL A 49 17.43 1.71 -5.95
CA VAL A 49 17.78 2.86 -5.12
C VAL A 49 17.79 4.10 -5.99
N LEU A 50 17.05 5.13 -5.62
CA LEU A 50 17.22 6.47 -6.18
C LEU A 50 17.83 7.33 -5.09
N HIS A 51 19.10 7.73 -5.27
CA HIS A 51 19.81 8.55 -4.29
C HIS A 51 19.90 9.97 -4.80
N GLY A 52 19.14 10.88 -4.20
CA GLY A 52 19.06 12.27 -4.62
C GLY A 52 20.40 12.98 -4.54
N ALA A 53 20.55 14.01 -5.38
CA ALA A 53 21.75 14.87 -5.37
C ALA A 53 21.88 15.66 -4.07
N LYS A 54 20.75 15.97 -3.41
CA LYS A 54 20.73 16.77 -2.18
C LYS A 54 20.39 15.92 -0.97
N PRO A 55 20.86 16.30 0.23
CA PRO A 55 20.49 15.59 1.44
C PRO A 55 18.98 15.65 1.70
N GLY A 56 18.46 14.62 2.35
CA GLY A 56 17.05 14.52 2.68
C GLY A 56 16.75 13.19 3.36
N PRO A 57 15.48 12.91 3.62
CA PRO A 57 15.11 11.67 4.32
C PRO A 57 15.34 10.44 3.45
N CYS A 58 15.46 9.28 4.09
CA CYS A 58 15.49 7.99 3.43
C CYS A 58 14.15 7.29 3.69
N ILE A 59 13.47 6.91 2.62
CA ILE A 59 12.18 6.20 2.72
C ILE A 59 12.22 4.95 1.84
N PHE A 60 11.32 4.00 2.10
CA PHE A 60 11.14 2.88 1.19
C PHE A 60 9.69 2.78 0.72
N VAL A 61 9.52 2.25 -0.49
CA VAL A 61 8.21 1.93 -1.07
C VAL A 61 8.27 0.47 -1.48
N SER A 62 7.41 -0.35 -0.89
CA SER A 62 7.45 -1.79 -1.11
C SER A 62 6.08 -2.31 -1.56
N ALA A 63 6.11 -3.40 -2.33
CA ALA A 63 4.92 -4.06 -2.83
C ALA A 63 5.09 -5.57 -2.78
N ALA A 64 3.99 -6.28 -2.95
CA ALA A 64 3.94 -7.74 -3.04
C ALA A 64 4.61 -8.42 -1.83
N ILE A 65 4.27 -7.95 -0.61
CA ILE A 65 4.61 -8.71 0.61
C ILE A 65 3.84 -10.04 0.62
N HIS A 66 2.67 -10.03 0.01
CA HIS A 66 1.98 -11.25 -0.43
C HIS A 66 2.14 -11.31 -1.95
N GLY A 67 2.50 -12.46 -2.47
CA GLY A 67 2.90 -12.57 -3.88
C GLY A 67 1.78 -12.34 -4.88
N ASP A 68 0.53 -12.45 -4.45
CA ASP A 68 -0.64 -12.20 -5.30
C ASP A 68 -1.13 -10.75 -5.24
N GLU A 69 -0.55 -9.90 -4.40
CA GLU A 69 -0.95 -8.51 -4.26
C GLU A 69 -0.05 -7.61 -5.12
N ILE A 70 -0.37 -7.53 -6.42
CA ILE A 70 0.57 -7.06 -7.45
C ILE A 70 0.40 -5.60 -7.86
N ILE A 71 -0.65 -4.90 -7.42
CA ILE A 71 -0.92 -3.51 -7.84
C ILE A 71 0.29 -2.60 -7.59
N GLY A 72 0.96 -2.79 -6.45
CA GLY A 72 2.11 -1.97 -6.11
C GLY A 72 3.27 -2.06 -7.09
N THR A 73 3.38 -3.16 -7.84
CA THR A 73 4.44 -3.25 -8.86
C THR A 73 4.21 -2.23 -9.96
N ALA A 74 2.95 -2.07 -10.42
CA ALA A 74 2.59 -1.07 -11.41
C ALA A 74 2.76 0.35 -10.87
N VAL A 75 2.36 0.56 -9.60
CA VAL A 75 2.57 1.86 -8.95
C VAL A 75 4.05 2.23 -8.96
N ILE A 76 4.91 1.32 -8.54
CA ILE A 76 6.36 1.58 -8.46
C ILE A 76 6.92 1.86 -9.85
N GLN A 77 6.50 1.10 -10.89
CA GLN A 77 6.95 1.35 -12.25
C GLN A 77 6.63 2.78 -12.70
N ARG A 78 5.38 3.22 -12.49
CA ARG A 78 4.97 4.57 -12.91
C ARG A 78 5.66 5.67 -12.10
N VAL A 79 5.83 5.45 -10.80
CA VAL A 79 6.55 6.42 -9.96
C VAL A 79 8.00 6.55 -10.43
N LEU A 80 8.67 5.43 -10.68
CA LEU A 80 10.06 5.44 -11.16
C LEU A 80 10.21 6.21 -12.48
N ALA A 81 9.23 6.09 -13.37
CA ALA A 81 9.27 6.80 -14.66
C ALA A 81 9.17 8.31 -14.49
N LYS A 82 8.62 8.79 -13.37
CA LYS A 82 8.43 10.24 -13.11
C LYS A 82 9.54 10.85 -12.26
N LEU A 83 10.51 10.05 -11.80
CA LEU A 83 11.53 10.53 -10.87
C LEU A 83 12.89 10.64 -11.56
N ASP A 84 13.65 11.64 -11.13
CA ASP A 84 15.01 11.89 -11.59
C ASP A 84 15.88 12.14 -10.35
N ALA A 85 16.81 11.23 -10.06
CA ALA A 85 17.67 11.34 -8.90
C ALA A 85 18.47 12.65 -8.91
N GLU A 86 18.80 13.19 -10.08
CA GLU A 86 19.58 14.45 -10.18
C GLU A 86 18.83 15.64 -9.57
N THR A 87 17.49 15.60 -9.56
CA THR A 87 16.67 16.69 -9.04
C THR A 87 16.06 16.41 -7.67
N MET A 88 16.37 15.25 -7.09
CA MET A 88 15.78 14.82 -5.81
C MET A 88 16.63 15.21 -4.61
N ALA A 89 15.97 15.34 -3.45
CA ALA A 89 16.60 15.38 -2.13
C ALA A 89 16.23 14.10 -1.37
N GLY A 90 17.24 13.50 -0.71
CA GLY A 90 17.00 12.26 0.03
C GLY A 90 17.07 11.03 -0.85
N THR A 91 16.66 9.90 -0.29
CA THR A 91 16.85 8.59 -0.92
C THR A 91 15.56 7.78 -0.85
N VAL A 92 15.20 7.11 -1.95
CA VAL A 92 14.07 6.19 -1.97
C VAL A 92 14.54 4.79 -2.35
N LEU A 93 14.15 3.81 -1.55
CA LEU A 93 14.40 2.39 -1.82
C LEU A 93 13.11 1.76 -2.32
N PHE A 94 13.08 1.39 -3.60
CA PHE A 94 11.89 0.78 -4.21
C PHE A 94 12.05 -0.73 -4.28
N LEU A 95 11.07 -1.44 -3.71
CA LEU A 95 11.02 -2.92 -3.73
C LEU A 95 9.72 -3.35 -4.39
N PRO A 96 9.70 -3.47 -5.72
CA PRO A 96 8.44 -3.84 -6.40
C PRO A 96 7.91 -5.22 -6.01
N VAL A 97 8.78 -6.12 -5.58
CA VAL A 97 8.37 -7.46 -5.14
C VAL A 97 9.20 -7.86 -3.92
N VAL A 98 8.56 -7.88 -2.74
CA VAL A 98 9.23 -8.38 -1.52
C VAL A 98 9.19 -9.90 -1.47
N ASN A 99 8.01 -10.50 -1.69
CA ASN A 99 7.84 -11.95 -1.68
C ASN A 99 8.04 -12.50 -3.10
N ILE A 100 9.30 -12.64 -3.51
CA ILE A 100 9.67 -13.07 -4.86
C ILE A 100 9.13 -14.47 -5.18
N PHE A 101 9.08 -15.35 -4.20
CA PHE A 101 8.61 -16.73 -4.38
C PHE A 101 7.10 -16.75 -4.62
N GLY A 102 6.35 -16.09 -3.75
CA GLY A 102 4.89 -16.00 -3.90
C GLY A 102 4.48 -15.31 -5.19
N PHE A 103 5.23 -14.26 -5.56
CA PHE A 103 4.96 -13.52 -6.79
C PHE A 103 5.02 -14.44 -8.01
N GLN A 104 6.07 -15.26 -8.11
CA GLN A 104 6.24 -16.20 -9.23
C GLN A 104 5.15 -17.29 -9.26
N GLN A 105 4.64 -17.67 -8.09
CA GLN A 105 3.62 -18.71 -7.93
C GLN A 105 2.20 -18.16 -7.93
N HIS A 106 2.03 -16.85 -8.05
CA HIS A 106 0.73 -16.16 -7.92
C HIS A 106 0.06 -16.49 -6.59
N SER A 107 0.84 -16.59 -5.54
CA SER A 107 0.41 -17.07 -4.23
C SER A 107 0.68 -16.03 -3.16
N ARG A 108 -0.23 -15.94 -2.20
CA ARG A 108 -0.05 -15.12 -1.01
C ARG A 108 1.20 -15.51 -0.22
N TYR A 109 1.49 -16.81 -0.17
CA TYR A 109 2.45 -17.42 0.74
C TYR A 109 3.79 -17.70 0.08
N LEU A 110 4.81 -17.99 0.92
CA LEU A 110 6.07 -18.54 0.46
C LEU A 110 5.93 -20.06 0.24
N PRO A 111 6.92 -20.72 -0.38
CA PRO A 111 6.86 -22.18 -0.59
C PRO A 111 6.73 -22.99 0.71
N ASP A 112 7.20 -22.46 1.83
CA ASP A 112 7.05 -23.10 3.15
C ASP A 112 5.63 -22.88 3.73
N ARG A 113 4.72 -22.31 2.96
CA ARG A 113 3.32 -22.03 3.30
C ARG A 113 3.15 -21.02 4.43
N ARG A 114 4.18 -20.23 4.69
CA ARG A 114 4.12 -19.17 5.70
C ARG A 114 3.70 -17.84 5.10
N ASP A 115 3.02 -17.04 5.92
CA ASP A 115 2.65 -15.67 5.58
C ASP A 115 3.83 -14.77 5.98
N LEU A 116 4.45 -14.11 4.99
CA LEU A 116 5.58 -13.23 5.26
C LEU A 116 5.19 -12.12 6.25
N ASN A 117 3.96 -11.61 6.13
CA ASN A 117 3.49 -10.51 6.97
C ASN A 117 3.03 -10.98 8.36
N ARG A 118 3.47 -12.17 8.78
CA ARG A 118 3.37 -12.71 10.15
C ARG A 118 4.73 -13.23 10.62
N SER A 119 5.78 -13.00 9.82
CA SER A 119 7.08 -13.63 10.07
C SER A 119 8.15 -12.66 10.58
N PHE A 120 7.80 -11.37 10.76
CA PHE A 120 8.74 -10.38 11.29
C PHE A 120 8.91 -10.52 12.79
N PRO A 121 10.10 -10.31 13.35
CA PRO A 121 11.33 -9.81 12.70
C PRO A 121 12.13 -10.85 11.94
N GLY A 122 11.75 -12.13 12.01
CA GLY A 122 12.47 -13.20 11.36
C GLY A 122 13.78 -13.53 12.04
N SER A 123 14.60 -14.30 11.36
CA SER A 123 15.94 -14.65 11.82
C SER A 123 16.82 -15.08 10.64
N ALA A 124 18.12 -14.95 10.80
CA ALA A 124 19.08 -15.27 9.74
C ALA A 124 19.15 -16.77 9.43
N ARG A 125 18.72 -17.62 10.36
CA ARG A 125 18.81 -19.08 10.24
C ARG A 125 17.46 -19.79 10.37
N GLY A 126 16.38 -19.05 10.25
CA GLY A 126 15.04 -19.60 10.39
C GLY A 126 14.49 -20.16 9.08
N SER A 127 13.18 -20.28 9.03
CA SER A 127 12.46 -20.68 7.81
C SER A 127 12.78 -19.69 6.68
N LEU A 128 12.39 -20.05 5.44
CA LEU A 128 12.56 -19.14 4.30
C LEU A 128 11.87 -17.81 4.56
N ALA A 129 10.63 -17.83 5.09
CA ALA A 129 9.92 -16.61 5.43
C ALA A 129 10.66 -15.80 6.50
N ALA A 130 11.22 -16.46 7.51
CA ALA A 130 11.98 -15.78 8.57
C ALA A 130 13.26 -15.13 8.02
N GLN A 131 13.93 -15.80 7.10
CA GLN A 131 15.15 -15.27 6.48
C GLN A 131 14.83 -14.04 5.63
N LEU A 132 13.76 -14.10 4.83
CA LEU A 132 13.36 -12.97 3.98
C LEU A 132 12.93 -11.77 4.86
N ALA A 133 12.13 -12.01 5.88
CA ALA A 133 11.70 -10.96 6.81
C ALA A 133 12.91 -10.29 7.47
N ASN A 134 13.88 -11.08 7.91
CA ASN A 134 15.08 -10.61 8.60
C ASN A 134 15.93 -9.73 7.66
N LYS A 135 16.14 -10.16 6.42
CA LYS A 135 16.90 -9.40 5.43
C LYS A 135 16.20 -8.07 5.10
N PHE A 136 14.90 -8.10 4.86
CA PHE A 136 14.14 -6.89 4.58
C PHE A 136 14.24 -5.91 5.75
N LEU A 137 14.07 -6.40 6.97
CA LEU A 137 14.19 -5.55 8.16
C LEU A 137 15.57 -4.91 8.28
N LYS A 138 16.61 -5.72 8.25
CA LYS A 138 17.98 -5.24 8.53
C LYS A 138 18.56 -4.41 7.40
N GLU A 139 18.33 -4.80 6.16
CA GLU A 139 18.98 -4.16 5.02
C GLU A 139 18.20 -2.96 4.48
N VAL A 140 16.88 -2.91 4.68
CA VAL A 140 16.03 -1.87 4.09
C VAL A 140 15.33 -1.05 5.17
N ILE A 141 14.48 -1.68 5.98
CA ILE A 141 13.59 -0.96 6.90
C ILE A 141 14.42 -0.12 7.89
N CYS A 142 15.40 -0.69 8.48
CA CYS A 142 16.26 0.00 9.45
C CYS A 142 17.09 1.13 8.88
N UNK A 143 16.98 1.30 7.62
CA UNK A 143 17.67 2.29 6.96
C UNK A 143 16.92 3.51 6.74
N CYS A 144 15.56 3.32 6.99
CA CYS A 144 14.59 4.36 6.58
C CYS A 144 13.86 4.98 7.77
N SER A 145 13.27 6.18 7.56
CA SER A 145 12.44 6.85 8.58
C SER A 145 10.94 6.67 8.30
N LEU A 146 10.59 6.27 7.08
CA LEU A 146 9.20 6.08 6.66
C LEU A 146 9.14 4.97 5.61
N GLY A 147 8.11 4.14 5.68
CA GLY A 147 7.82 3.14 4.66
C GLY A 147 6.39 3.28 4.14
N ILE A 148 6.21 2.97 2.84
CA ILE A 148 4.89 2.89 2.21
C ILE A 148 4.72 1.46 1.65
N UNK A 149 3.81 0.71 2.16
CA UNK A 149 3.54 -0.57 1.78
C UNK A 149 2.36 -0.54 0.99
N ILE A 150 2.51 -1.09 -0.18
CA ILE A 150 1.35 -1.14 -1.06
C ILE A 150 0.82 -2.56 -1.19
N UNK A 151 -0.36 -2.65 -0.80
CA UNK A 151 -0.95 -3.92 -0.78
C UNK A 151 -2.24 -3.88 -1.56
N UNK A 152 -2.83 -4.91 -1.75
CA UNK A 152 -4.08 -5.10 -2.36
C UNK A 152 -4.97 -5.84 -1.45
N ALA A 153 -6.19 -6.09 -1.90
CA ALA A 153 -7.07 -7.03 -1.20
C ALA A 153 -6.65 -8.48 -1.51
N ALA A 154 -7.04 -9.36 -0.64
CA ALA A 154 -6.83 -10.80 -0.86
C ALA A 154 -7.67 -11.27 -2.07
N VAL A 155 -7.30 -12.42 -2.59
CA VAL A 155 -8.07 -13.07 -3.68
C VAL A 155 -9.54 -13.13 -3.31
N UNK A 156 -10.32 -12.62 -4.34
CA UNK A 156 -11.67 -12.59 -4.27
C UNK A 156 -12.27 -11.52 -3.42
N ARG A 157 -11.36 -10.56 -3.26
CA ARG A 157 -11.90 -9.36 -2.54
C ARG A 157 -11.45 -8.09 -3.22
N TYR A 158 -12.25 -7.04 -3.13
CA TYR A 158 -11.91 -5.70 -3.62
C TYR A 158 -11.85 -4.72 -2.45
N ASN A 159 -10.82 -3.85 -2.45
CA ASN A 159 -10.69 -2.73 -1.53
C ASN A 159 -10.79 -1.41 -2.27
N LEU A 160 -11.67 -0.53 -1.80
CA LEU A 160 -11.61 0.89 -2.15
C LEU A 160 -10.23 1.41 -1.68
N PRO A 161 -9.52 2.20 -2.50
CA PRO A 161 -8.20 2.66 -2.06
C PRO A 161 -8.27 3.37 -0.71
N GLN A 162 -7.48 2.91 0.23
CA GLN A 162 -7.49 3.37 1.62
C GLN A 162 -6.11 3.30 2.22
N ILE A 163 -5.83 4.15 3.18
CA ILE A 163 -4.58 4.14 3.93
C ILE A 163 -4.86 3.69 5.35
N ARG A 164 -4.08 2.73 5.81
CA ARG A 164 -4.14 2.26 7.20
C ARG A 164 -2.88 2.72 7.93
N ILE A 165 -3.09 3.30 9.11
CA ILE A 165 -1.99 3.82 9.95
C ILE A 165 -2.16 3.36 11.38
N ALA A 166 -1.06 3.41 12.13
CA ALA A 166 -1.09 3.17 13.57
C ALA A 166 -1.84 4.33 14.25
N PRO A 167 -2.63 4.04 15.22
CA PRO A 167 -3.32 5.11 15.97
C PRO A 167 -2.34 5.95 16.78
N UNK A 168 -2.89 7.19 16.89
CA UNK A 168 -2.18 8.05 17.73
C UNK A 168 -0.92 8.68 17.19
N ASN A 169 -0.84 8.77 16.03
CA ASN A 169 0.34 9.40 15.46
C ASN A 169 -0.09 10.53 14.53
N GLU A 170 0.03 11.76 14.99
CA GLU A 170 -0.44 12.96 14.26
C GLU A 170 0.37 13.21 12.99
N ARG A 171 1.69 13.01 13.06
CA ARG A 171 2.55 13.15 11.88
C ARG A 171 2.13 12.17 10.80
N LEU A 172 1.91 10.93 11.19
CA LEU A 172 1.51 9.89 10.26
C LEU A 172 0.12 10.15 9.69
N ARG A 173 -0.78 10.72 10.51
CA ARG A 173 -2.10 11.11 10.02
C ARG A 173 -2.01 12.19 8.93
N UNK A 174 -1.16 12.97 9.01
CA UNK A 174 -0.92 13.95 8.12
C UNK A 174 -0.50 13.49 6.83
N LEU A 175 0.39 12.64 6.91
CA LEU A 175 0.86 12.00 5.70
C LEU A 175 -0.22 11.14 5.05
N ALA A 176 -0.97 10.42 5.85
CA ALA A 176 -2.06 9.58 5.35
C ALA A 176 -3.14 10.40 4.63
N MET A 177 -3.50 11.55 5.19
CA MET A 177 -4.49 12.42 4.56
C MET A 177 -3.95 13.02 3.26
N LEU A 178 -2.67 13.39 3.24
CA LEU A 178 -2.01 13.93 2.05
C LEU A 178 -1.84 12.90 0.94
N PHE A 179 -1.79 11.64 1.29
CA PHE A 179 -1.65 10.56 0.30
C PHE A 179 -2.77 10.63 -0.73
N GLY A 180 -3.98 10.95 -0.29
CA GLY A 180 -5.08 11.21 -1.23
C GLY A 180 -5.92 9.99 -1.60
N ALA A 181 -5.89 8.95 -0.77
CA ALA A 181 -6.81 7.81 -0.94
C ALA A 181 -8.23 8.21 -0.48
N HIS A 182 -9.20 7.34 -0.72
CA HIS A 182 -10.61 7.61 -0.40
C HIS A 182 -10.89 7.62 1.11
N ALA A 183 -10.13 6.80 1.87
CA ALA A 183 -10.34 6.68 3.31
C ALA A 183 -9.02 6.52 4.04
N VAL A 184 -8.97 7.03 5.28
CA VAL A 184 -7.86 6.81 6.20
C VAL A 184 -8.42 6.12 7.44
N ILE A 185 -7.84 4.98 7.79
CA ILE A 185 -8.33 4.13 8.88
C ILE A 185 -7.21 3.95 9.90
N GLU A 186 -7.46 4.35 11.13
CA GLU A 186 -6.53 4.05 12.22
C GLU A 186 -6.79 2.63 12.70
N SER A 187 -5.77 1.79 12.63
CA SER A 187 -5.89 0.39 13.01
C SER A 187 -4.63 -0.10 13.71
N PRO A 188 -4.79 -0.90 14.77
CA PRO A 188 -3.61 -1.43 15.46
C PRO A 188 -2.74 -2.36 14.60
N UNK A 189 -1.47 -2.45 14.79
CA UNK A 189 -0.61 -3.26 14.12
C UNK A 189 -0.89 -4.61 14.51
N ARG A 190 -0.71 -5.64 13.79
CA ARG A 190 -0.83 -7.06 14.11
C ARG A 190 0.55 -7.59 14.45
N PRO A 191 0.70 -8.32 15.52
CA PRO A 191 2.01 -8.88 15.89
C PRO A 191 2.65 -9.67 14.74
N GLY A 192 3.94 -9.45 14.52
CA GLY A 192 4.69 -10.12 13.47
C GLY A 192 4.53 -9.52 12.08
N SER A 193 3.78 -8.44 11.95
CA SER A 193 3.59 -7.77 10.66
C SER A 193 4.70 -6.74 10.41
N LEU A 194 4.83 -6.35 9.15
CA LEU A 194 5.74 -5.28 8.73
C LEU A 194 5.48 -3.99 9.51
N ARG A 195 4.23 -3.57 9.65
CA ARG A 195 3.89 -2.35 10.40
C ARG A 195 4.28 -2.44 11.87
N ASP A 196 4.10 -3.61 12.44
CA ASP A 196 4.41 -3.84 13.86
C ASP A 196 5.92 -3.73 14.11
N ILE A 197 6.72 -4.41 13.29
CA ILE A 197 8.17 -4.40 13.47
C ILE A 197 8.76 -3.02 13.12
N ALA A 198 8.26 -2.36 12.09
CA ALA A 198 8.73 -1.03 11.70
C ALA A 198 8.51 -0.03 12.84
N ARG A 199 7.34 -0.08 13.47
CA ARG A 199 7.05 0.76 14.63
C ARG A 199 8.06 0.52 15.77
N GLY A 200 8.40 -0.73 16.01
CA GLY A 200 9.39 -1.09 17.03
C GLY A 200 10.78 -0.54 16.72
N GLU A 201 11.08 -0.33 15.44
CA GLU A 201 12.35 0.24 14.99
C GLU A 201 12.28 1.77 14.85
N GLY A 202 11.15 2.39 15.19
CA GLY A 202 10.97 3.82 15.07
C GLY A 202 10.69 4.30 13.64
N VAL A 203 10.23 3.40 12.77
CA VAL A 203 9.93 3.70 11.36
C VAL A 203 8.43 3.84 11.19
N ASP A 204 7.99 5.01 10.73
CA ASP A 204 6.58 5.25 10.44
C ASP A 204 6.15 4.46 9.19
N MET A 205 4.90 3.99 9.18
CA MET A 205 4.39 3.20 8.05
C MET A 205 3.03 3.68 7.59
N LEU A 206 2.94 3.95 6.29
CA LEU A 206 1.67 4.09 5.60
C LEU A 206 1.39 2.76 4.90
N LEU A 207 0.24 2.15 5.17
CA LEU A 207 -0.18 0.96 4.43
C LEU A 207 -1.32 1.34 3.50
N MET A 208 -1.07 1.27 2.20
CA MET A 208 -2.12 1.40 1.21
C MET A 208 -2.74 0.02 0.94
N GLU A 209 -4.05 -0.04 0.97
CA GLU A 209 -4.83 -1.21 0.56
C GLU A 209 -5.75 -0.78 -0.57
N ALA A 210 -5.72 -1.46 -1.72
CA ALA A 210 -6.51 -1.04 -2.87
C ALA A 210 -6.68 -2.17 -3.88
N GLY A 211 -7.83 -2.21 -4.53
CA GLY A 211 -8.07 -3.14 -5.63
C GLY A 211 -8.20 -4.58 -5.21
N GLU A 212 -7.97 -5.48 -6.16
CA GLU A 212 -8.10 -6.93 -6.01
C GLU A 212 -6.78 -7.63 -6.34
N ALA A 213 -6.53 -8.76 -5.69
CA ALA A 213 -5.34 -9.58 -5.97
C ALA A 213 -5.32 -10.03 -7.44
N LEU A 214 -4.12 -10.17 -7.99
CA LEU A 214 -3.84 -10.69 -9.32
C LEU A 214 -4.48 -9.87 -10.46
N ARG A 215 -4.75 -8.60 -10.22
CA ARG A 215 -5.29 -7.69 -11.23
C ARG A 215 -4.66 -6.32 -11.09
N PHE A 216 -4.56 -5.61 -12.21
CA PHE A 216 -4.29 -4.18 -12.18
C PHE A 216 -5.62 -3.43 -12.34
N ASP A 217 -5.84 -2.50 -11.46
CA ASP A 217 -7.03 -1.66 -11.40
C ASP A 217 -6.56 -0.21 -11.52
N GLU A 218 -6.96 0.46 -12.59
CA GLU A 218 -6.44 1.79 -12.91
C GLU A 218 -6.65 2.80 -11.78
N LEU A 219 -7.82 2.79 -11.16
CA LEU A 219 -8.09 3.70 -10.04
C LEU A 219 -7.09 3.46 -8.89
N SER A 220 -6.85 2.20 -8.57
CA SER A 220 -5.93 1.83 -7.49
C SER A 220 -4.49 2.21 -7.82
N VAL A 221 -4.06 1.96 -9.07
CA VAL A 221 -2.70 2.31 -9.50
C VAL A 221 -2.52 3.83 -9.44
N ARG A 222 -3.46 4.59 -10.00
CA ARG A 222 -3.38 6.06 -9.98
C ARG A 222 -3.36 6.62 -8.56
N CYS A 223 -4.17 6.05 -7.68
CA CYS A 223 -4.16 6.45 -6.26
C CYS A 223 -2.79 6.22 -5.63
N GLY A 224 -2.17 5.08 -5.90
CA GLY A 224 -0.84 4.77 -5.38
C GLY A 224 0.24 5.72 -5.90
N VAL A 225 0.23 5.98 -7.21
CA VAL A 225 1.20 6.89 -7.84
C VAL A 225 1.06 8.28 -7.24
N ASN A 226 -0.17 8.81 -7.23
CA ASN A 226 -0.45 10.13 -6.69
C ASN A 226 -0.01 10.22 -5.22
N GLY A 227 -0.33 9.20 -4.45
CA GLY A 227 -0.02 9.18 -3.02
C GLY A 227 1.47 9.16 -2.73
N VAL A 228 2.23 8.31 -3.42
CA VAL A 228 3.69 8.24 -3.23
C VAL A 228 4.32 9.59 -3.57
N LEU A 229 3.92 10.19 -4.71
CA LEU A 229 4.46 11.48 -5.13
C LEU A 229 4.06 12.60 -4.15
N ASN A 230 2.84 12.59 -3.65
CA ASN A 230 2.39 13.59 -2.66
C ASN A 230 3.22 13.50 -1.37
N VAL A 231 3.46 12.29 -0.90
CA VAL A 231 4.26 12.09 0.32
C VAL A 231 5.70 12.57 0.09
N MET A 232 6.30 12.21 -1.04
CA MET A 232 7.66 12.64 -1.37
C MET A 232 7.75 14.16 -1.48
N ALA A 233 6.76 14.81 -2.10
CA ALA A 233 6.73 16.27 -2.23
C ALA A 233 6.60 16.94 -0.86
N HIS A 234 5.72 16.42 0.00
CA HIS A 234 5.56 16.95 1.36
C HIS A 234 6.84 16.84 2.17
N LEU A 235 7.61 15.76 1.97
CA LEU A 235 8.89 15.56 2.66
C LEU A 235 10.03 16.39 2.05
N GLY A 236 9.75 17.17 1.01
CA GLY A 236 10.74 18.01 0.36
C GLY A 236 11.69 17.25 -0.56
N MET A 237 11.33 16.04 -0.95
CA MET A 237 12.19 15.19 -1.77
C MET A 237 12.08 15.50 -3.26
N ILE A 238 10.90 15.95 -3.71
CA ILE A 238 10.62 16.34 -5.10
C ILE A 238 9.74 17.59 -5.10
N GLN A 239 9.58 18.22 -6.27
CA GLN A 239 8.67 19.35 -6.42
C GLN A 239 7.22 18.86 -6.36
N PRO A 240 6.30 19.66 -5.80
CA PRO A 240 4.88 19.31 -5.79
C PRO A 240 4.30 19.21 -7.21
N HIS A 241 3.28 18.38 -7.36
CA HIS A 241 2.49 18.28 -8.58
C HIS A 241 1.90 19.66 -8.92
N PRO A 242 2.07 20.16 -10.14
CA PRO A 242 1.62 21.53 -10.48
C PRO A 242 0.12 21.77 -10.33
N GLU A 243 -0.70 20.75 -10.45
CA GLU A 243 -2.16 20.85 -10.38
C GLU A 243 -2.73 20.46 -9.02
N ALA A 244 -1.90 20.31 -8.00
CA ALA A 244 -2.36 19.94 -6.66
C ALA A 244 -3.05 21.10 -5.93
N THR A 245 -3.98 21.77 -6.59
CA THR A 245 -4.59 23.02 -6.07
C THR A 245 -5.88 22.79 -5.30
N SER A 246 -6.52 21.62 -5.43
CA SER A 246 -7.70 21.33 -4.63
C SER A 246 -7.71 19.85 -4.26
N ILE A 247 -7.28 19.57 -3.05
CA ILE A 247 -7.26 18.22 -2.53
C ILE A 247 -8.58 17.97 -1.81
N THR A 248 -9.38 17.04 -2.32
CA THR A 248 -10.53 16.53 -1.61
C THR A 248 -10.02 15.61 -0.50
N LEU A 249 -10.39 15.91 0.73
CA LEU A 249 -9.87 15.16 1.87
C LEU A 249 -10.51 13.77 1.98
N PRO A 250 -9.71 12.74 2.25
CA PRO A 250 -10.24 11.39 2.50
C PRO A 250 -11.22 11.34 3.67
N ALA A 251 -12.06 10.32 3.68
CA ALA A 251 -12.91 10.03 4.85
C ALA A 251 -12.04 9.53 5.99
N ARG A 252 -12.14 10.16 7.16
CA ARG A 252 -11.46 9.68 8.36
C ARG A 252 -12.36 8.67 9.08
N CYS A 253 -11.80 7.50 9.35
CA CYS A 253 -12.55 6.39 9.92
C CYS A 253 -11.89 5.88 11.20
N ARG A 254 -12.73 5.51 12.18
CA ARG A 254 -12.27 5.04 13.49
C ARG A 254 -12.01 3.55 13.55
N ARG A 255 -12.90 2.79 12.92
CA ARG A 255 -12.89 1.33 12.97
C ARG A 255 -13.61 0.80 11.76
N ALA A 256 -13.47 -0.48 11.52
CA ALA A 256 -14.16 -1.12 10.41
C ALA A 256 -14.71 -2.47 10.85
N ILE A 257 -15.84 -2.86 10.29
CA ILE A 257 -16.56 -4.07 10.64
C ILE A 257 -16.89 -4.84 9.36
N TRP A 258 -16.67 -6.15 9.36
CA TRP A 258 -17.13 -7.04 8.30
C TRP A 258 -18.56 -7.47 8.55
N VAL A 259 -19.42 -7.27 7.55
CA VAL A 259 -20.78 -7.80 7.52
C VAL A 259 -20.70 -9.18 6.88
N ARG A 260 -21.27 -10.19 7.53
CA ARG A 260 -21.13 -11.58 7.10
C ARG A 260 -22.42 -12.13 6.53
N ALA A 261 -22.30 -13.15 5.67
CA ALA A 261 -23.42 -13.81 5.02
C ALA A 261 -24.35 -14.45 6.07
N PRO A 262 -25.64 -14.10 6.07
CA PRO A 262 -26.58 -14.68 7.06
C PRO A 262 -26.94 -16.13 6.74
N ARG A 263 -26.71 -16.57 5.50
CA ARG A 263 -26.95 -17.94 5.04
C ARG A 263 -26.00 -18.23 3.88
N GLY A 264 -25.88 -19.47 3.48
CA GLY A 264 -25.19 -19.85 2.25
C GLY A 264 -26.10 -19.71 1.04
N GLY A 265 -25.52 -19.46 -0.13
CA GLY A 265 -26.28 -19.32 -1.36
C GLY A 265 -25.64 -18.35 -2.34
N LEU A 266 -26.48 -17.61 -3.06
CA LEU A 266 -26.08 -16.65 -4.07
C LEU A 266 -26.28 -15.24 -3.51
N CYS A 267 -25.18 -14.49 -3.43
CA CYS A 267 -25.17 -13.14 -2.85
C CYS A 267 -25.39 -12.10 -3.93
N LEU A 268 -26.31 -11.17 -3.69
CA LEU A 268 -26.55 -10.02 -4.55
C LEU A 268 -26.35 -8.76 -3.73
N LEU A 269 -25.29 -8.00 -4.08
CA LEU A 269 -25.02 -6.73 -3.40
C LEU A 269 -25.83 -5.61 -4.04
N GLN A 270 -26.47 -4.79 -3.21
CA GLN A 270 -27.18 -3.59 -3.63
C GLN A 270 -26.35 -2.33 -3.39
N ARG A 271 -25.29 -2.45 -2.59
CA ARG A 271 -24.34 -1.39 -2.31
C ARG A 271 -22.94 -1.94 -2.51
N THR A 272 -22.01 -1.10 -2.92
CA THR A 272 -20.65 -1.52 -3.24
C THR A 272 -19.61 -0.59 -2.64
N SER A 273 -18.35 -0.92 -2.79
CA SER A 273 -17.24 -0.10 -2.27
C SER A 273 -17.34 1.33 -2.78
N GLY A 274 -17.23 2.27 -1.87
CA GLY A 274 -17.40 3.70 -2.14
C GLY A 274 -18.75 4.25 -1.72
N ASP A 275 -19.76 3.39 -1.55
CA ASP A 275 -21.08 3.84 -1.12
C ASP A 275 -21.12 4.16 0.37
N ALA A 276 -21.82 5.23 0.74
CA ALA A 276 -22.12 5.52 2.13
C ALA A 276 -23.39 4.79 2.53
N VAL A 277 -23.40 4.26 3.75
CA VAL A 277 -24.56 3.52 4.29
C VAL A 277 -24.85 3.99 5.70
N LYS A 278 -26.14 3.94 6.06
CA LYS A 278 -26.59 4.21 7.42
C LYS A 278 -26.98 2.91 8.11
N LYS A 279 -26.79 2.89 9.43
CA LYS A 279 -27.18 1.74 10.27
C LYS A 279 -28.60 1.30 9.94
N GLY A 280 -28.79 0.01 9.70
CA GLY A 280 -30.09 -0.58 9.35
C GLY A 280 -30.40 -0.61 7.86
N GLU A 281 -29.63 0.09 7.03
CA GLU A 281 -29.83 0.10 5.58
C GLU A 281 -29.49 -1.28 4.98
N VAL A 282 -30.34 -1.76 4.06
CA VAL A 282 -30.10 -3.03 3.37
C VAL A 282 -28.90 -2.88 2.42
N ILE A 283 -27.92 -3.75 2.58
CA ILE A 283 -26.71 -3.75 1.73
C ILE A 283 -26.83 -4.78 0.62
N GLY A 284 -27.54 -5.87 0.88
CA GLY A 284 -27.71 -6.95 -0.07
C GLY A 284 -28.56 -8.06 0.47
N ARG A 285 -28.60 -9.16 -0.27
CA ARG A 285 -29.35 -10.35 0.12
C ARG A 285 -28.64 -11.61 -0.37
N VAL A 286 -28.90 -12.72 0.29
CA VAL A 286 -28.43 -14.04 -0.12
C VAL A 286 -29.66 -14.93 -0.33
N THR A 287 -29.74 -15.55 -1.50
CA THR A 287 -30.85 -16.46 -1.85
C THR A 287 -30.35 -17.90 -1.88
N GLY A 288 -31.27 -18.85 -1.77
CA GLY A 288 -30.99 -20.24 -2.12
C GLY A 288 -30.70 -20.36 -3.64
N ILE A 289 -30.21 -21.51 -4.04
CA ILE A 289 -29.80 -21.73 -5.44
C ILE A 289 -30.98 -21.72 -6.43
N PHE A 290 -32.22 -21.87 -5.91
CA PHE A 290 -33.42 -21.78 -6.72
C PHE A 290 -34.05 -20.38 -6.70
N GLY A 291 -33.40 -19.43 -6.01
CA GLY A 291 -33.87 -18.04 -5.95
C GLY A 291 -34.89 -17.74 -4.88
N ASP A 292 -35.17 -18.72 -4.04
CA ASP A 292 -36.13 -18.55 -2.92
C ASP A 292 -35.40 -18.33 -1.60
N ASP A 293 -36.19 -18.13 -0.55
CA ASP A 293 -35.70 -17.99 0.82
C ASP A 293 -34.60 -16.92 0.95
N ALA A 294 -34.84 -15.75 0.35
CA ALA A 294 -33.88 -14.64 0.41
C ALA A 294 -33.76 -14.09 1.83
N GLU A 295 -32.52 -13.91 2.28
CA GLU A 295 -32.22 -13.25 3.55
C GLU A 295 -31.44 -11.98 3.28
N GLU A 296 -31.96 -10.84 3.73
CA GLU A 296 -31.27 -9.54 3.64
C GLU A 296 -30.21 -9.43 4.72
N PHE A 297 -29.17 -8.64 4.43
CA PHE A 297 -28.19 -8.24 5.43
C PHE A 297 -28.05 -6.72 5.39
N ARG A 298 -27.81 -6.13 6.58
CA ARG A 298 -27.89 -4.69 6.79
C ARG A 298 -26.61 -4.13 7.39
N ALA A 299 -26.42 -2.80 7.19
CA ALA A 299 -25.30 -2.09 7.79
C ALA A 299 -25.45 -2.05 9.30
N PRO A 300 -24.44 -2.50 10.07
CA PRO A 300 -24.51 -2.41 11.53
C PRO A 300 -24.13 -1.03 12.08
N ILE A 301 -23.54 -0.18 11.25
CA ILE A 301 -23.07 1.18 11.63
C ILE A 301 -23.26 2.13 10.46
N ASP A 302 -23.26 3.42 10.76
CA ASP A 302 -23.13 4.47 9.74
C ASP A 302 -21.68 4.47 9.24
N GLY A 303 -21.48 4.47 7.92
CA GLY A 303 -20.12 4.46 7.41
C GLY A 303 -20.03 4.43 5.90
N ILE A 304 -18.83 4.11 5.43
CA ILE A 304 -18.53 3.95 4.02
C ILE A 304 -18.07 2.52 3.78
N ILE A 305 -18.52 1.93 2.66
CA ILE A 305 -18.08 0.59 2.29
C ILE A 305 -16.66 0.71 1.72
N ILE A 306 -15.69 0.09 2.39
CA ILE A 306 -14.29 0.16 2.02
C ILE A 306 -13.78 -1.13 1.37
N GLY A 307 -14.63 -2.15 1.28
CA GLY A 307 -14.28 -3.40 0.63
C GLY A 307 -15.47 -4.31 0.51
N HIS A 308 -15.38 -5.25 -0.43
CA HIS A 308 -16.46 -6.22 -0.61
C HIS A 308 -15.93 -7.52 -1.23
N ALA A 309 -16.67 -8.59 -1.02
CA ALA A 309 -16.38 -9.88 -1.66
C ALA A 309 -16.80 -9.82 -3.13
N VAL A 310 -15.95 -10.34 -4.01
CA VAL A 310 -16.21 -10.34 -5.45
C VAL A 310 -17.01 -11.58 -5.87
N LEU A 311 -16.78 -12.70 -5.19
CA LEU A 311 -17.46 -13.97 -5.52
C LEU A 311 -18.91 -13.93 -5.02
N PRO A 312 -19.89 -14.22 -5.89
CA PRO A 312 -21.28 -14.20 -5.48
C PRO A 312 -21.76 -15.52 -4.82
N VAL A 313 -21.00 -16.60 -4.93
CA VAL A 313 -21.33 -17.88 -4.29
C VAL A 313 -20.70 -17.87 -2.90
N VAL A 314 -21.54 -17.95 -1.87
CA VAL A 314 -21.08 -17.72 -0.47
C VAL A 314 -21.56 -18.83 0.45
N ASN A 315 -20.78 -19.07 1.48
CA ASN A 315 -21.18 -19.88 2.63
C ASN A 315 -21.68 -19.00 3.76
N GLN A 316 -22.50 -19.55 4.62
CA GLN A 316 -22.92 -18.82 5.84
C GLN A 316 -21.69 -18.41 6.63
N GLY A 317 -21.62 -17.15 7.04
CA GLY A 317 -20.49 -16.60 7.78
C GLY A 317 -19.39 -15.98 6.95
N ASP A 318 -19.41 -16.14 5.62
CA ASP A 318 -18.41 -15.49 4.76
C ASP A 318 -18.49 -13.97 4.92
N ALA A 319 -17.34 -13.32 4.92
CA ALA A 319 -17.25 -11.87 5.03
C ALA A 319 -17.60 -11.25 3.67
N LEU A 320 -18.67 -10.46 3.63
CA LEU A 320 -19.24 -9.94 2.38
C LEU A 320 -18.88 -8.48 2.13
N VAL A 321 -19.06 -7.62 3.12
CA VAL A 321 -18.88 -6.17 2.96
C VAL A 321 -18.14 -5.63 4.18
N HIS A 322 -17.13 -4.80 3.94
CA HIS A 322 -16.33 -4.18 4.97
C HIS A 322 -16.73 -2.71 5.08
N ILE A 323 -17.26 -2.31 6.22
CA ILE A 323 -17.77 -0.94 6.45
C ILE A 323 -16.87 -0.25 7.46
N ALA A 324 -16.38 0.95 7.11
CA ALA A 324 -15.61 1.79 8.01
C ALA A 324 -16.51 2.88 8.59
N GLU A 325 -16.45 3.03 9.92
CA GLU A 325 -17.24 4.03 10.64
C GLU A 325 -16.60 5.41 10.42
N VAL A 326 -17.30 6.28 9.68
CA VAL A 326 -16.78 7.63 9.41
C VAL A 326 -16.99 8.56 10.58
N MET A 327 -16.00 9.42 10.83
CA MET A 327 -16.08 10.39 11.93
C MET A 327 -17.06 11.51 11.62
N ARG A 328 -17.20 11.87 10.34
CA ARG A 328 -18.20 12.84 9.87
C ARG A 328 -18.88 12.26 8.64
N PHE A 329 -20.13 11.86 8.80
CA PHE A 329 -20.89 11.18 7.73
C PHE A 329 -21.20 12.16 6.58
N GLY A 330 -21.89 13.24 6.89
CA GLY A 330 -22.19 14.37 6.00
C GLY A 330 -22.11 14.07 4.50
N ASP A 331 -21.12 14.67 3.85
CA ASP A 331 -20.89 14.63 2.40
C ASP A 331 -19.90 13.52 1.98
N VAL A 332 -19.73 12.49 2.78
CA VAL A 332 -18.69 11.49 2.56
C VAL A 332 -18.77 10.81 1.19
N GLU A 333 -19.97 10.46 0.75
CA GLU A 333 -20.16 9.81 -0.55
C GLU A 333 -19.75 10.74 -1.70
N GLN A 334 -20.11 12.01 -1.60
CA GLN A 334 -19.74 13.01 -2.60
C GLN A 334 -18.22 13.19 -2.65
N ARG A 335 -17.56 13.22 -1.49
CA ARG A 335 -16.09 13.35 -1.45
C ARG A 335 -15.40 12.14 -2.06
N VAL A 336 -15.91 10.94 -1.80
CA VAL A 336 -15.37 9.72 -2.39
C VAL A 336 -15.48 9.77 -3.92
N ASP A 337 -16.63 10.20 -4.44
CA ASP A 337 -16.84 10.34 -5.88
C ASP A 337 -15.89 11.39 -6.48
N GLN A 338 -15.67 12.51 -5.79
CA GLN A 338 -14.76 13.57 -6.24
C GLN A 338 -13.32 13.06 -6.31
N ILE A 339 -12.88 12.26 -5.34
CA ILE A 339 -11.54 11.67 -5.35
C ILE A 339 -11.38 10.74 -6.55
N THR A 340 -12.35 9.86 -6.76
CA THR A 340 -12.35 8.94 -7.90
C THR A 340 -12.23 9.71 -9.23
N GLU A 341 -13.07 10.72 -9.39
CA GLU A 341 -13.10 11.53 -10.63
C GLU A 341 -11.76 12.24 -10.85
N ALA A 342 -11.20 12.84 -9.80
CA ALA A 342 -9.93 13.55 -9.90
C ALA A 342 -8.79 12.61 -10.30
N LEU A 343 -8.72 11.42 -9.71
CA LEU A 343 -7.66 10.45 -10.02
C LEU A 343 -7.78 9.93 -11.46
N LEU A 344 -8.99 9.63 -11.90
CA LEU A 344 -9.19 9.06 -13.24
C LEU A 344 -9.00 10.09 -14.35
N ASN A 345 -9.16 11.39 -14.06
CA ASN A 345 -9.02 12.45 -15.05
C ASN A 345 -7.65 13.15 -15.04
N ASP A 346 -6.77 12.79 -14.11
CA ASP A 346 -5.46 13.42 -14.03
C ASP A 346 -4.53 12.84 -15.10
N ARG A 347 -4.20 13.68 -16.09
CA ARG A 347 -3.34 13.28 -17.20
C ARG A 347 -1.91 12.92 -16.76
N LEU A 348 -1.41 13.57 -15.71
CA LEU A 348 -0.05 13.31 -15.25
C LEU A 348 0.08 11.94 -14.58
N LEU A 349 -1.04 11.28 -14.27
CA LEU A 349 -1.02 9.92 -13.75
C LEU A 349 -1.16 8.87 -14.87
N ASP A 350 -1.40 9.32 -16.10
CA ASP A 350 -1.60 8.42 -17.24
C ASP A 350 -0.29 7.76 -17.66
N GLU A 351 -0.38 6.48 -17.97
CA GLU A 351 0.76 5.70 -18.45
C GLU A 351 1.20 6.15 -19.86
N ASP A 352 0.26 6.59 -20.68
CA ASP A 352 0.52 6.89 -22.07
C ASP A 352 1.28 8.21 -22.29
N GLU A 353 1.40 9.06 -21.29
CA GLU A 353 2.13 10.32 -21.42
C GLU A 353 3.64 10.16 -21.16
N LEU A 354 4.12 8.93 -21.00
CA LEU A 354 5.53 8.66 -20.73
C LEU A 354 6.35 8.32 -21.98
N ILE A 355 5.81 8.56 -23.17
CA ILE A 355 6.52 8.30 -24.44
C ILE A 355 7.16 9.58 -24.95
#